data_8b368047a9e2ca0bcab28710896aa27c
#
_entry.id   8b368047a9e2ca0bcab28710896aa27c
#
_cell.length_a   1.000
_cell.length_b   1.000
_cell.length_c   1.000
_cell.angle_alpha   90.00
_cell.angle_beta   90.00
_cell.angle_gamma   90.00
#
_symmetry.space_group_name_H-M   'P 1'
#
loop_
_entity.id
_entity.type
_entity.pdbx_description
1 polymer ?
#
loop_
_entity_poly.entity_id
_entity_poly.type
_entity_poly.pdbx_seq_one_letter_code
_entity_poly.pdbx_strand_id
1 'polypeptide(L)'
;GVGSVVAHKCAQASLNGAFGHITLASRTESRCRKIAESIRQRYGVEISTAKVDADNVPELCQLIRTVRPFMVLNIALPYQDLHIMDACLECGVHYLDTANYEPPETAHFEYSWQWAYQDRFREHGLCALLGSGFDPGVTNVFAAWVMKHELDEVHVLDIIDCNAGSNGQAFATNFNPEINIREVSARGRYWERGEWVQTEPLSWSMTYDFPSGIGPKKCYLMYHEELECLALHLRGLKRARFWMTFSDSYLNHLAILKDVGMTRIDPVEYKGQKIVPIQFLASLLPDPASLGPLTRGKTCIGNVMRGVKDGREKTVYIYNVCVHEDCYKEIGSQAISYTTGVPAMIGAMMIMTGKWNKPGVYNI
;
A
#
# COMPACT_ATOMS: atom_id res chain seq x y z
N GLY A 1 -8.59 -0.80 9.53
CA GLY A 1 -7.57 -0.52 8.50
C GLY A 1 -7.32 -1.73 7.60
N VAL A 2 -6.27 -1.67 6.79
CA VAL A 2 -5.96 -2.66 5.73
C VAL A 2 -5.97 -4.10 6.24
N GLY A 3 -5.28 -4.42 7.34
CA GLY A 3 -5.25 -5.78 7.89
C GLY A 3 -6.64 -6.34 8.25
N SER A 4 -7.57 -5.49 8.68
CA SER A 4 -8.97 -5.89 8.90
C SER A 4 -9.66 -6.24 7.57
N VAL A 5 -9.46 -5.44 6.52
CA VAL A 5 -10.01 -5.71 5.19
C VAL A 5 -9.49 -7.04 4.65
N VAL A 6 -8.16 -7.25 4.69
CA VAL A 6 -7.53 -8.50 4.24
C VAL A 6 -8.13 -9.70 4.98
N ALA A 7 -8.21 -9.64 6.32
CA ALA A 7 -8.76 -10.73 7.11
C ALA A 7 -10.23 -11.04 6.76
N HIS A 8 -11.07 -10.00 6.62
CA HIS A 8 -12.46 -10.15 6.22
C HIS A 8 -12.60 -10.74 4.80
N LYS A 9 -11.78 -10.27 3.84
CA LYS A 9 -11.81 -10.76 2.45
C LYS A 9 -11.30 -12.20 2.33
N CYS A 10 -10.24 -12.55 3.03
CA CYS A 10 -9.77 -13.94 3.11
C CYS A 10 -10.83 -14.85 3.74
N ALA A 11 -11.51 -14.41 4.81
CA ALA A 11 -12.59 -15.17 5.42
C ALA A 11 -13.80 -15.34 4.50
N GLN A 12 -14.19 -14.30 3.74
CA GLN A 12 -15.23 -14.43 2.71
C GLN A 12 -14.85 -15.45 1.64
N ALA A 13 -13.60 -15.37 1.14
CA ALA A 13 -13.11 -16.26 0.11
C ALA A 13 -12.94 -17.72 0.61
N SER A 14 -12.70 -17.94 1.91
CA SER A 14 -12.63 -19.27 2.51
C SER A 14 -13.96 -20.03 2.45
N LEU A 15 -15.09 -19.33 2.42
CA LEU A 15 -16.43 -19.93 2.25
C LEU A 15 -16.56 -20.69 0.92
N ASN A 16 -15.78 -20.27 -0.09
CA ASN A 16 -15.72 -20.94 -1.40
C ASN A 16 -14.46 -21.82 -1.54
N GLY A 17 -13.79 -22.14 -0.43
CA GLY A 17 -12.63 -23.02 -0.42
C GLY A 17 -11.33 -22.38 -0.94
N ALA A 18 -11.28 -21.06 -1.14
CA ALA A 18 -10.09 -20.38 -1.65
C ALA A 18 -8.97 -20.25 -0.59
N PHE A 19 -9.32 -20.15 0.69
CA PHE A 19 -8.38 -20.17 1.80
C PHE A 19 -8.75 -21.25 2.81
N GLY A 20 -7.72 -21.88 3.37
CA GLY A 20 -7.86 -22.82 4.49
C GLY A 20 -7.89 -22.07 5.83
N HIS A 21 -7.11 -22.58 6.79
CA HIS A 21 -7.02 -21.94 8.10
C HIS A 21 -6.31 -20.59 8.05
N ILE A 22 -6.88 -19.58 8.70
CA ILE A 22 -6.36 -18.22 8.76
C ILE A 22 -5.93 -17.92 10.20
N THR A 23 -4.72 -17.41 10.38
CA THR A 23 -4.23 -16.89 11.67
C THR A 23 -3.90 -15.40 11.51
N LEU A 24 -4.52 -14.55 12.34
CA LEU A 24 -4.25 -13.13 12.38
C LEU A 24 -3.33 -12.82 13.56
N ALA A 25 -2.15 -12.24 13.27
CA ALA A 25 -1.13 -11.99 14.27
C ALA A 25 -0.72 -10.51 14.34
N SER A 26 -0.42 -10.01 15.53
CA SER A 26 0.16 -8.68 15.73
C SER A 26 0.74 -8.54 17.16
N ARG A 27 1.49 -7.48 17.43
CA ARG A 27 1.95 -7.12 18.78
C ARG A 27 0.79 -6.92 19.78
N THR A 28 -0.36 -6.47 19.29
CA THR A 28 -1.57 -6.23 20.10
C THR A 28 -2.65 -7.26 19.74
N GLU A 29 -2.54 -8.46 20.32
CA GLU A 29 -3.45 -9.58 20.03
C GLU A 29 -4.93 -9.23 20.26
N SER A 30 -5.25 -8.35 21.19
CA SER A 30 -6.63 -7.90 21.43
C SER A 30 -7.27 -7.23 20.21
N ARG A 31 -6.49 -6.57 19.34
CA ARG A 31 -6.99 -6.05 18.07
C ARG A 31 -7.32 -7.17 17.09
N CYS A 32 -6.47 -8.22 17.04
CA CYS A 32 -6.73 -9.41 16.23
C CYS A 32 -8.01 -10.12 16.66
N ARG A 33 -8.22 -10.30 17.97
CA ARG A 33 -9.44 -10.92 18.53
C ARG A 33 -10.72 -10.14 18.17
N LYS A 34 -10.69 -8.80 18.18
CA LYS A 34 -11.83 -7.99 17.75
C LYS A 34 -12.18 -8.21 16.28
N ILE A 35 -11.17 -8.32 15.40
CA ILE A 35 -11.37 -8.60 13.98
C ILE A 35 -11.92 -10.03 13.81
N ALA A 36 -11.35 -11.02 14.50
CA ALA A 36 -11.80 -12.40 14.45
C ALA A 36 -13.27 -12.53 14.90
N GLU A 37 -13.64 -11.85 15.97
CA GLU A 37 -15.04 -11.83 16.45
C GLU A 37 -15.99 -11.19 15.43
N SER A 38 -15.59 -10.08 14.80
CA SER A 38 -16.38 -9.46 13.72
C SER A 38 -16.56 -10.40 12.52
N ILE A 39 -15.52 -11.16 12.14
CA ILE A 39 -15.56 -12.14 11.07
C ILE A 39 -16.51 -13.28 11.43
N ARG A 40 -16.41 -13.81 12.66
CA ARG A 40 -17.29 -14.88 13.15
C ARG A 40 -18.76 -14.45 13.12
N GLN A 41 -19.05 -13.23 13.59
CA GLN A 41 -20.42 -12.70 13.61
C GLN A 41 -20.99 -12.46 12.20
N ARG A 42 -20.16 -11.99 11.25
CA ARG A 42 -20.63 -11.66 9.91
C ARG A 42 -20.74 -12.85 8.98
N TYR A 43 -19.80 -13.82 9.08
CA TYR A 43 -19.66 -14.89 8.09
C TYR A 43 -19.72 -16.30 8.69
N GLY A 44 -19.75 -16.43 10.03
CA GLY A 44 -19.65 -17.75 10.67
C GLY A 44 -18.29 -18.42 10.51
N VAL A 45 -17.24 -17.68 10.09
CA VAL A 45 -15.90 -18.22 9.88
C VAL A 45 -15.06 -18.02 11.13
N GLU A 46 -14.44 -19.09 11.59
CA GLU A 46 -13.48 -19.04 12.71
C GLU A 46 -12.07 -18.80 12.17
N ILE A 47 -11.38 -17.81 12.72
CA ILE A 47 -9.95 -17.55 12.46
C ILE A 47 -9.18 -17.53 13.78
N SER A 48 -7.93 -18.00 13.75
CA SER A 48 -7.06 -17.98 14.92
C SER A 48 -6.41 -16.60 15.12
N THR A 49 -6.02 -16.32 16.34
CA THR A 49 -5.24 -15.12 16.67
C THR A 49 -3.96 -15.48 17.41
N ALA A 50 -2.91 -14.68 17.20
CA ALA A 50 -1.65 -14.82 17.90
C ALA A 50 -1.04 -13.45 18.23
N LYS A 51 -0.21 -13.42 19.27
CA LYS A 51 0.68 -12.31 19.54
C LYS A 51 2.02 -12.59 18.89
N VAL A 52 2.61 -11.60 18.22
CA VAL A 52 3.96 -11.67 17.66
C VAL A 52 4.54 -10.27 17.50
N ASP A 53 5.82 -10.11 17.77
CA ASP A 53 6.58 -8.93 17.41
C ASP A 53 7.30 -9.18 16.07
N ALA A 54 6.92 -8.43 15.03
CA ALA A 54 7.47 -8.58 13.69
C ALA A 54 8.92 -8.05 13.57
N ASP A 55 9.43 -7.35 14.57
CA ASP A 55 10.83 -6.97 14.65
C ASP A 55 11.71 -8.12 15.22
N ASN A 56 11.07 -9.20 15.74
CA ASN A 56 11.74 -10.35 16.34
C ASN A 56 11.65 -11.59 15.44
N VAL A 57 12.65 -11.78 14.57
CA VAL A 57 12.70 -12.90 13.62
C VAL A 57 12.56 -14.27 14.32
N PRO A 58 13.26 -14.59 15.43
CA PRO A 58 13.03 -15.84 16.17
C PRO A 58 11.58 -16.07 16.61
N GLU A 59 10.90 -15.02 17.09
CA GLU A 59 9.48 -15.11 17.50
C GLU A 59 8.56 -15.35 16.29
N LEU A 60 8.82 -14.68 15.17
CA LEU A 60 8.14 -14.92 13.90
C LEU A 60 8.32 -16.38 13.44
N CYS A 61 9.56 -16.89 13.44
CA CYS A 61 9.84 -18.27 13.05
C CYS A 61 9.14 -19.28 13.95
N GLN A 62 9.11 -19.03 15.27
CA GLN A 62 8.37 -19.90 16.20
C GLN A 62 6.87 -19.94 15.86
N LEU A 63 6.26 -18.78 15.59
CA LEU A 63 4.85 -18.71 15.21
C LEU A 63 4.61 -19.43 13.87
N ILE A 64 5.42 -19.16 12.85
CA ILE A 64 5.30 -19.79 11.52
C ILE A 64 5.42 -21.32 11.63
N ARG A 65 6.39 -21.84 12.38
CA ARG A 65 6.55 -23.30 12.61
C ARG A 65 5.37 -23.93 13.36
N THR A 66 4.72 -23.16 14.25
CA THR A 66 3.54 -23.60 15.00
C THR A 66 2.31 -23.65 14.08
N VAL A 67 2.06 -22.58 13.34
CA VAL A 67 0.90 -22.44 12.44
C VAL A 67 1.05 -23.26 11.16
N ARG A 68 2.28 -23.36 10.64
CA ARG A 68 2.63 -24.00 9.36
C ARG A 68 1.81 -23.44 8.18
N PRO A 69 1.78 -22.14 7.98
CA PRO A 69 1.02 -21.55 6.90
C PRO A 69 1.70 -21.84 5.54
N PHE A 70 0.94 -21.79 4.47
CA PHE A 70 1.46 -21.81 3.10
C PHE A 70 2.21 -20.50 2.78
N MET A 71 1.71 -19.38 3.30
CA MET A 71 2.28 -18.05 3.07
C MET A 71 2.03 -17.09 4.23
N VAL A 72 2.84 -16.05 4.32
CA VAL A 72 2.64 -14.89 5.18
C VAL A 72 2.18 -13.71 4.33
N LEU A 73 1.05 -13.11 4.72
CA LEU A 73 0.60 -11.81 4.22
C LEU A 73 1.07 -10.75 5.21
N ASN A 74 2.07 -9.99 4.81
CA ASN A 74 2.60 -8.91 5.61
C ASN A 74 1.77 -7.64 5.41
N ILE A 75 1.00 -7.27 6.43
CA ILE A 75 0.22 -6.03 6.49
C ILE A 75 0.69 -5.20 7.70
N ALA A 76 1.94 -5.37 8.10
CA ALA A 76 2.58 -4.58 9.13
C ALA A 76 3.06 -3.22 8.54
N LEU A 77 3.81 -2.47 9.32
CA LEU A 77 4.46 -1.28 8.79
C LEU A 77 5.66 -1.68 7.91
N PRO A 78 6.07 -0.84 6.95
CA PRO A 78 7.16 -1.14 6.01
C PRO A 78 8.51 -1.44 6.71
N TYR A 79 8.69 -0.96 7.93
CA TYR A 79 9.90 -1.21 8.73
C TYR A 79 10.18 -2.68 9.03
N GLN A 80 9.15 -3.54 9.03
CA GLN A 80 9.22 -4.96 9.38
C GLN A 80 9.41 -5.88 8.18
N ASP A 81 9.36 -5.37 6.95
CA ASP A 81 9.31 -6.20 5.74
C ASP A 81 10.48 -7.17 5.64
N LEU A 82 11.72 -6.68 5.84
CA LEU A 82 12.90 -7.54 5.72
C LEU A 82 12.98 -8.60 6.82
N HIS A 83 12.58 -8.28 8.06
CA HIS A 83 12.50 -9.25 9.15
C HIS A 83 11.50 -10.36 8.86
N ILE A 84 10.34 -10.00 8.28
CA ILE A 84 9.31 -10.98 7.92
C ILE A 84 9.79 -11.80 6.71
N MET A 85 10.47 -11.21 5.73
CA MET A 85 11.06 -11.93 4.59
C MET A 85 12.13 -12.93 5.06
N ASP A 86 13.00 -12.56 6.03
CA ASP A 86 13.98 -13.46 6.63
C ASP A 86 13.31 -14.63 7.34
N ALA A 87 12.26 -14.38 8.14
CA ALA A 87 11.50 -15.44 8.80
C ALA A 87 10.79 -16.37 7.79
N CYS A 88 10.27 -15.84 6.69
CA CYS A 88 9.67 -16.62 5.61
C CYS A 88 10.69 -17.55 4.95
N LEU A 89 11.89 -17.06 4.63
CA LEU A 89 12.98 -17.85 4.08
C LEU A 89 13.42 -18.97 5.05
N GLU A 90 13.64 -18.63 6.34
CA GLU A 90 14.07 -19.59 7.34
C GLU A 90 13.04 -20.72 7.56
N CYS A 91 11.76 -20.40 7.41
CA CYS A 91 10.67 -21.34 7.63
C CYS A 91 10.13 -22.00 6.35
N GLY A 92 10.59 -21.61 5.17
CA GLY A 92 10.18 -22.19 3.90
C GLY A 92 8.74 -21.85 3.51
N VAL A 93 8.30 -20.60 3.71
CA VAL A 93 6.94 -20.12 3.39
C VAL A 93 6.98 -18.96 2.41
N HIS A 94 5.93 -18.82 1.59
CA HIS A 94 5.80 -17.71 0.64
C HIS A 94 5.51 -16.38 1.38
N TYR A 95 5.83 -15.28 0.73
CA TYR A 95 5.67 -13.92 1.24
C TYR A 95 4.80 -13.08 0.31
N LEU A 96 4.03 -12.16 0.87
CA LEU A 96 3.30 -11.11 0.16
C LEU A 96 3.21 -9.87 1.05
N ASP A 97 3.39 -8.69 0.46
CA ASP A 97 3.12 -7.39 1.11
C ASP A 97 2.24 -6.48 0.25
N THR A 98 1.97 -5.27 0.76
CA THR A 98 1.14 -4.25 0.09
C THR A 98 1.90 -2.95 -0.18
N ALA A 99 3.17 -2.88 0.12
CA ALA A 99 4.01 -1.70 0.01
C ALA A 99 5.48 -2.14 -0.23
N ASN A 100 6.44 -1.33 0.21
CA ASN A 100 7.86 -1.66 0.16
C ASN A 100 8.55 -1.29 1.46
N TYR A 101 9.74 -1.85 1.68
CA TYR A 101 10.57 -1.57 2.84
C TYR A 101 10.98 -0.10 2.93
N GLU A 102 10.93 0.44 4.13
CA GLU A 102 11.46 1.77 4.47
C GLU A 102 12.31 1.68 5.74
N PRO A 103 13.59 2.10 5.71
CA PRO A 103 14.38 2.20 6.93
C PRO A 103 13.79 3.25 7.87
N PRO A 104 13.61 2.94 9.18
CA PRO A 104 13.03 3.89 10.12
C PRO A 104 13.76 5.23 10.21
N GLU A 105 15.09 5.20 10.01
CA GLU A 105 15.98 6.35 10.24
C GLU A 105 16.12 7.29 9.04
N THR A 106 15.72 6.88 7.83
CA THR A 106 16.04 7.63 6.61
C THR A 106 14.85 8.26 5.90
N ALA A 107 13.62 7.89 6.25
CA ALA A 107 12.39 8.34 5.56
C ALA A 107 12.56 8.27 4.02
N HIS A 108 13.06 7.14 3.54
CA HIS A 108 13.31 6.86 2.14
C HIS A 108 12.89 5.42 1.84
N PHE A 109 11.96 5.25 0.92
CA PHE A 109 11.40 3.97 0.54
C PHE A 109 11.71 3.66 -0.93
N GLU A 110 12.13 2.42 -1.20
CA GLU A 110 12.41 1.87 -2.55
C GLU A 110 12.45 0.35 -2.49
N TYR A 111 12.30 -0.30 -3.62
CA TYR A 111 12.29 -1.77 -3.71
C TYR A 111 13.67 -2.43 -3.66
N SER A 112 14.77 -1.70 -3.81
CA SER A 112 16.11 -2.26 -3.92
C SER A 112 16.47 -3.21 -2.79
N TRP A 113 16.06 -2.91 -1.55
CA TRP A 113 16.28 -3.77 -0.38
C TRP A 113 15.58 -5.13 -0.48
N GLN A 114 14.34 -5.13 -0.95
CA GLN A 114 13.56 -6.36 -1.10
C GLN A 114 13.96 -7.12 -2.37
N TRP A 115 14.30 -6.44 -3.46
CA TRP A 115 14.84 -7.09 -4.67
C TRP A 115 16.18 -7.80 -4.43
N ALA A 116 16.98 -7.35 -3.44
CA ALA A 116 18.21 -8.04 -3.02
C ALA A 116 17.95 -9.48 -2.51
N TYR A 117 16.72 -9.83 -2.16
CA TYR A 117 16.30 -11.18 -1.75
C TYR A 117 16.00 -12.11 -2.93
N GLN A 118 16.05 -11.65 -4.18
CA GLN A 118 15.68 -12.39 -5.38
C GLN A 118 16.28 -13.80 -5.44
N ASP A 119 17.59 -13.90 -5.28
CA ASP A 119 18.30 -15.18 -5.41
C ASP A 119 17.96 -16.12 -4.24
N ARG A 120 17.89 -15.59 -3.03
CA ARG A 120 17.52 -16.35 -1.83
C ARG A 120 16.15 -17.00 -1.96
N PHE A 121 15.11 -16.24 -2.36
CA PHE A 121 13.77 -16.79 -2.59
C PHE A 121 13.75 -17.79 -3.74
N ARG A 122 14.46 -17.51 -4.83
CA ARG A 122 14.56 -18.43 -5.98
C ARG A 122 15.19 -19.77 -5.62
N GLU A 123 16.31 -19.76 -4.88
CA GLU A 123 17.02 -20.98 -4.46
C GLU A 123 16.21 -21.84 -3.50
N HIS A 124 15.36 -21.25 -2.68
CA HIS A 124 14.45 -21.94 -1.77
C HIS A 124 13.13 -22.37 -2.44
N GLY A 125 12.93 -22.09 -3.73
CA GLY A 125 11.68 -22.39 -4.42
C GLY A 125 10.46 -21.57 -3.94
N LEU A 126 10.70 -20.42 -3.29
CA LEU A 126 9.69 -19.57 -2.67
C LEU A 126 9.37 -18.36 -3.54
N CYS A 127 8.13 -17.88 -3.45
CA CYS A 127 7.67 -16.64 -4.07
C CYS A 127 7.51 -15.55 -3.01
N ALA A 128 8.06 -14.37 -3.26
CA ALA A 128 7.74 -13.13 -2.59
C ALA A 128 7.06 -12.19 -3.60
N LEU A 129 5.80 -11.83 -3.34
CA LEU A 129 5.03 -10.91 -4.16
C LEU A 129 4.95 -9.56 -3.44
N LEU A 130 5.51 -8.53 -4.07
CA LEU A 130 5.65 -7.19 -3.50
C LEU A 130 4.58 -6.24 -4.05
N GLY A 131 4.10 -5.37 -3.18
CA GLY A 131 3.20 -4.29 -3.56
C GLY A 131 1.82 -4.79 -4.01
N SER A 132 1.26 -5.80 -3.35
CA SER A 132 -0.09 -6.31 -3.67
C SER A 132 -1.20 -5.46 -3.03
N GLY A 133 -1.17 -4.15 -3.33
CA GLY A 133 -2.15 -3.16 -2.93
C GLY A 133 -2.88 -2.55 -4.12
N PHE A 134 -3.26 -1.29 -4.01
CA PHE A 134 -3.83 -0.57 -5.14
C PHE A 134 -2.74 0.21 -5.90
N ASP A 135 -2.10 1.09 -5.23
CA ASP A 135 -0.89 1.81 -5.57
C ASP A 135 0.14 1.63 -4.42
N PRO A 136 1.10 0.75 -4.61
CA PRO A 136 1.37 -0.17 -5.73
C PRO A 136 0.39 -1.35 -5.82
N GLY A 137 0.24 -1.92 -7.03
CA GLY A 137 -0.45 -3.18 -7.29
C GLY A 137 -1.47 -3.10 -8.41
N VAL A 138 -2.69 -2.64 -8.16
CA VAL A 138 -3.73 -2.53 -9.21
C VAL A 138 -3.29 -1.58 -10.32
N THR A 139 -2.55 -0.53 -10.02
CA THR A 139 -1.96 0.38 -11.01
C THR A 139 -0.99 -0.35 -11.95
N ASN A 140 -0.22 -1.32 -11.43
CA ASN A 140 0.64 -2.19 -12.23
C ASN A 140 -0.18 -3.13 -13.12
N VAL A 141 -1.25 -3.74 -12.58
CA VAL A 141 -2.19 -4.57 -13.36
C VAL A 141 -2.86 -3.76 -14.46
N PHE A 142 -3.27 -2.53 -14.18
CA PHE A 142 -3.83 -1.63 -15.18
C PHE A 142 -2.84 -1.35 -16.31
N ALA A 143 -1.57 -1.08 -15.96
CA ALA A 143 -0.52 -0.87 -16.96
C ALA A 143 -0.30 -2.12 -17.82
N ALA A 144 -0.20 -3.29 -17.21
CA ALA A 144 -0.05 -4.57 -17.91
C ALA A 144 -1.25 -4.88 -18.81
N TRP A 145 -2.47 -4.59 -18.36
CA TRP A 145 -3.69 -4.77 -19.13
C TRP A 145 -3.72 -3.85 -20.37
N VAL A 146 -3.37 -2.57 -20.18
CA VAL A 146 -3.31 -1.60 -21.27
C VAL A 146 -2.25 -1.98 -22.31
N MET A 147 -1.06 -2.41 -21.86
CA MET A 147 0.00 -2.93 -22.75
C MET A 147 -0.45 -4.15 -23.56
N LYS A 148 -1.23 -5.02 -22.95
CA LYS A 148 -1.70 -6.24 -23.62
C LYS A 148 -2.80 -5.99 -24.65
N HIS A 149 -3.69 -5.03 -24.40
CA HIS A 149 -4.94 -4.90 -25.16
C HIS A 149 -5.05 -3.60 -25.94
N GLU A 150 -4.50 -2.50 -25.43
CA GLU A 150 -4.80 -1.14 -25.89
C GLU A 150 -3.66 -0.40 -26.55
N LEU A 151 -2.39 -0.69 -26.18
CA LEU A 151 -1.19 -0.02 -26.67
C LEU A 151 -0.10 -1.04 -27.01
N ASP A 152 0.62 -0.81 -28.10
CA ASP A 152 1.80 -1.59 -28.49
C ASP A 152 3.06 -1.06 -27.80
N GLU A 153 3.10 0.25 -27.54
CA GLU A 153 4.14 0.95 -26.77
C GLU A 153 3.49 2.02 -25.88
N VAL A 154 4.00 2.17 -24.66
CA VAL A 154 3.61 3.25 -23.73
C VAL A 154 4.71 4.30 -23.70
N HIS A 155 4.38 5.53 -24.08
CA HIS A 155 5.33 6.65 -24.05
C HIS A 155 5.21 7.47 -22.76
N VAL A 156 4.01 7.61 -22.23
CA VAL A 156 3.71 8.40 -21.04
C VAL A 156 2.77 7.64 -20.14
N LEU A 157 3.11 7.60 -18.87
CA LEU A 157 2.27 7.12 -17.78
C LEU A 157 2.11 8.23 -16.75
N ASP A 158 0.88 8.61 -16.46
CA ASP A 158 0.52 9.41 -15.30
C ASP A 158 -0.42 8.55 -14.42
N ILE A 159 0.03 8.14 -13.23
CA ILE A 159 -0.80 7.51 -12.22
C ILE A 159 -1.44 8.64 -11.44
N ILE A 160 -2.75 8.59 -11.25
CA ILE A 160 -3.50 9.66 -10.60
C ILE A 160 -4.35 9.06 -9.48
N ASP A 161 -3.99 9.38 -8.23
CA ASP A 161 -4.72 8.99 -7.02
C ASP A 161 -5.54 10.17 -6.49
N CYS A 162 -6.84 9.97 -6.45
CA CYS A 162 -7.78 10.91 -5.89
C CYS A 162 -8.57 10.30 -4.74
N ASN A 163 -8.39 10.87 -3.55
CA ASN A 163 -9.36 10.73 -2.49
C ASN A 163 -10.21 12.01 -2.40
N ALA A 164 -11.41 11.97 -2.97
CA ALA A 164 -12.40 13.05 -2.88
C ALA A 164 -13.34 12.88 -1.67
N GLY A 165 -13.01 11.99 -0.74
CA GLY A 165 -13.75 11.80 0.49
C GLY A 165 -13.36 12.81 1.57
N SER A 166 -14.23 12.92 2.58
CA SER A 166 -13.99 13.71 3.79
C SER A 166 -14.50 12.97 5.02
N ASN A 167 -13.74 13.05 6.10
CA ASN A 167 -14.12 12.55 7.43
C ASN A 167 -14.47 13.69 8.40
N GLY A 168 -14.46 14.95 7.93
CA GLY A 168 -14.78 16.13 8.72
C GLY A 168 -13.67 16.62 9.66
N GLN A 169 -12.52 15.93 9.72
CA GLN A 169 -11.38 16.39 10.53
C GLN A 169 -10.58 17.46 9.81
N ALA A 170 -10.06 18.45 10.55
CA ALA A 170 -9.21 19.48 10.00
C ALA A 170 -7.86 18.93 9.53
N PHE A 171 -7.30 17.96 10.28
CA PHE A 171 -6.08 17.23 9.95
C PHE A 171 -6.20 15.79 10.46
N ALA A 172 -6.20 14.85 9.54
CA ALA A 172 -6.20 13.41 9.81
C ALA A 172 -5.66 12.68 8.59
N THR A 173 -5.23 11.43 8.79
CA THR A 173 -4.71 10.57 7.72
C THR A 173 -5.64 9.38 7.49
N ASN A 174 -5.60 8.79 6.30
CA ASN A 174 -6.45 7.65 5.93
C ASN A 174 -5.80 6.29 6.22
N PHE A 175 -4.50 6.29 6.49
CA PHE A 175 -3.70 5.13 6.93
C PHE A 175 -2.71 5.60 8.00
N ASN A 176 -1.70 4.80 8.36
CA ASN A 176 -0.77 5.12 9.45
C ASN A 176 -0.25 6.57 9.35
N PRO A 177 -0.43 7.41 10.38
CA PRO A 177 -0.09 8.82 10.30
C PRO A 177 1.40 9.08 10.09
N GLU A 178 2.27 8.29 10.71
CA GLU A 178 3.72 8.44 10.55
C GLU A 178 4.13 8.19 9.10
N ILE A 179 3.69 7.06 8.50
CA ILE A 179 4.00 6.71 7.12
C ILE A 179 3.45 7.76 6.16
N ASN A 180 2.18 8.16 6.33
CA ASN A 180 1.57 9.19 5.47
C ASN A 180 2.33 10.53 5.51
N ILE A 181 2.71 11.01 6.70
CA ILE A 181 3.44 12.27 6.84
C ILE A 181 4.85 12.16 6.23
N ARG A 182 5.53 11.03 6.40
CA ARG A 182 6.86 10.77 5.80
C ARG A 182 6.78 10.82 4.28
N GLU A 183 5.83 10.10 3.69
CA GLU A 183 5.59 10.04 2.25
C GLU A 183 5.27 11.42 1.66
N VAL A 184 4.29 12.14 2.23
CA VAL A 184 3.87 13.46 1.73
C VAL A 184 4.96 14.52 1.93
N SER A 185 5.84 14.34 2.91
CA SER A 185 6.96 15.25 3.16
C SER A 185 8.21 14.94 2.34
N ALA A 186 8.26 13.79 1.67
CA ALA A 186 9.39 13.36 0.86
C ALA A 186 9.52 14.20 -0.43
N ARG A 187 10.72 14.21 -1.00
CA ARG A 187 10.94 14.79 -2.32
C ARG A 187 10.14 14.05 -3.38
N GLY A 188 9.53 14.79 -4.31
CA GLY A 188 8.94 14.19 -5.50
C GLY A 188 10.05 13.57 -6.37
N ARG A 189 9.74 12.44 -7.01
CA ARG A 189 10.66 11.74 -7.92
C ARG A 189 9.85 11.10 -9.03
N TYR A 190 10.27 11.31 -10.26
CA TYR A 190 9.61 10.76 -11.43
C TYR A 190 10.61 10.29 -12.48
N TRP A 191 10.17 9.40 -13.38
CA TRP A 191 10.98 8.88 -14.47
C TRP A 191 10.81 9.74 -15.73
N GLU A 192 11.91 10.17 -16.36
CA GLU A 192 11.89 10.86 -17.64
C GLU A 192 13.13 10.54 -18.48
N ARG A 193 12.92 10.04 -19.70
CA ARG A 193 13.97 9.79 -20.73
C ARG A 193 15.17 8.96 -20.23
N GLY A 194 14.89 7.94 -19.42
CA GLY A 194 15.92 7.04 -18.91
C GLY A 194 16.54 7.44 -17.58
N GLU A 195 16.07 8.53 -16.96
CA GLU A 195 16.61 9.06 -15.72
C GLU A 195 15.56 9.36 -14.68
N TRP A 196 15.94 9.30 -13.42
CA TRP A 196 15.13 9.75 -12.30
C TRP A 196 15.35 11.24 -12.05
N VAL A 197 14.27 12.02 -12.08
CA VAL A 197 14.28 13.45 -11.81
C VAL A 197 13.65 13.71 -10.45
N GLN A 198 14.33 14.47 -9.59
CA GLN A 198 13.82 14.86 -8.27
C GLN A 198 13.22 16.27 -8.30
N THR A 199 12.21 16.48 -7.46
CA THR A 199 11.61 17.81 -7.21
C THR A 199 11.53 18.07 -5.71
N GLU A 200 11.35 19.34 -5.33
CA GLU A 200 10.99 19.64 -3.95
C GLU A 200 9.58 19.07 -3.63
N PRO A 201 9.32 18.72 -2.36
CA PRO A 201 8.04 18.15 -1.94
C PRO A 201 6.86 19.00 -2.41
N LEU A 202 5.89 18.37 -3.08
CA LEU A 202 4.63 18.98 -3.54
C LEU A 202 4.79 20.25 -4.40
N SER A 203 5.99 20.50 -4.96
CA SER A 203 6.29 21.73 -5.71
C SER A 203 5.61 21.82 -7.08
N TRP A 204 5.24 20.66 -7.65
CA TRP A 204 4.52 20.59 -8.92
C TRP A 204 3.08 20.17 -8.67
N SER A 205 2.14 20.85 -9.35
CA SER A 205 0.73 20.50 -9.26
C SER A 205 0.03 20.69 -10.61
N MET A 206 -1.05 19.96 -10.78
CA MET A 206 -1.97 20.11 -11.91
C MET A 206 -3.41 19.99 -11.41
N THR A 207 -4.36 20.50 -12.18
CA THR A 207 -5.78 20.20 -11.98
C THR A 207 -6.19 19.11 -12.94
N TYR A 208 -6.82 18.05 -12.43
CA TYR A 208 -7.36 16.96 -13.23
C TYR A 208 -8.87 16.85 -13.02
N ASP A 209 -9.61 16.63 -14.11
CA ASP A 209 -11.07 16.47 -14.07
C ASP A 209 -11.41 14.99 -13.93
N PHE A 210 -11.75 14.58 -12.70
CA PHE A 210 -12.02 13.19 -12.39
C PHE A 210 -13.43 12.77 -12.79
N PRO A 211 -13.61 11.52 -13.27
CA PRO A 211 -14.89 10.99 -13.68
C PRO A 211 -15.84 10.74 -12.50
N SER A 212 -17.02 10.18 -12.82
CA SER A 212 -17.99 9.68 -11.84
C SER A 212 -18.54 10.74 -10.88
N GLY A 213 -18.58 12.01 -11.33
CA GLY A 213 -19.12 13.14 -10.57
C GLY A 213 -18.17 13.68 -9.48
N ILE A 214 -16.88 13.30 -9.51
CA ILE A 214 -15.86 13.85 -8.62
C ILE A 214 -15.48 15.26 -9.09
N GLY A 215 -15.30 15.46 -10.41
CA GLY A 215 -14.93 16.74 -11.00
C GLY A 215 -13.50 17.16 -10.78
N PRO A 216 -13.16 18.46 -11.02
CA PRO A 216 -11.79 18.95 -10.98
C PRO A 216 -11.22 18.93 -9.55
N LYS A 217 -10.02 18.35 -9.43
CA LYS A 217 -9.23 18.31 -8.19
C LYS A 217 -7.79 18.69 -8.48
N LYS A 218 -7.15 19.38 -7.54
CA LYS A 218 -5.73 19.68 -7.59
C LYS A 218 -4.94 18.47 -7.14
N CYS A 219 -4.02 18.02 -8.00
CA CYS A 219 -3.11 16.90 -7.75
C CYS A 219 -1.68 17.43 -7.63
N TYR A 220 -0.89 16.80 -6.78
CA TYR A 220 0.50 17.15 -6.56
C TYR A 220 1.41 16.01 -6.98
N LEU A 221 2.52 16.33 -7.63
CA LEU A 221 3.54 15.35 -8.02
C LEU A 221 4.22 14.83 -6.75
N MET A 222 4.27 13.50 -6.67
CA MET A 222 4.98 12.79 -5.61
C MET A 222 5.86 11.70 -6.22
N TYR A 223 6.68 11.08 -5.39
CA TYR A 223 7.24 9.76 -5.67
C TYR A 223 6.29 8.69 -5.15
N HIS A 224 6.17 7.60 -5.90
CA HIS A 224 5.51 6.40 -5.43
C HIS A 224 6.22 5.16 -6.03
N GLU A 225 6.34 4.10 -5.26
CA GLU A 225 7.29 3.00 -5.51
C GLU A 225 6.99 2.18 -6.75
N GLU A 226 5.73 2.04 -7.17
CA GLU A 226 5.40 1.30 -8.39
C GLU A 226 6.05 1.88 -9.65
N LEU A 227 6.41 3.16 -9.63
CA LEU A 227 7.14 3.78 -10.73
C LEU A 227 8.47 3.07 -11.01
N GLU A 228 9.13 2.50 -9.99
CA GLU A 228 10.39 1.76 -10.16
C GLU A 228 10.20 0.53 -11.05
N CYS A 229 9.22 -0.30 -10.70
CA CYS A 229 8.89 -1.49 -11.47
C CYS A 229 8.38 -1.13 -12.88
N LEU A 230 7.47 -0.16 -12.98
CA LEU A 230 6.88 0.26 -14.25
C LEU A 230 7.92 0.88 -15.20
N ALA A 231 8.89 1.65 -14.68
CA ALA A 231 9.97 2.20 -15.47
C ALA A 231 10.89 1.13 -16.08
N LEU A 232 11.06 0.00 -15.38
CA LEU A 232 11.87 -1.12 -15.86
C LEU A 232 11.16 -1.98 -16.92
N HIS A 233 9.81 -2.07 -16.88
CA HIS A 233 9.08 -3.07 -17.65
C HIS A 233 8.18 -2.50 -18.76
N LEU A 234 7.81 -1.20 -18.71
CA LEU A 234 6.99 -0.60 -19.76
C LEU A 234 7.81 -0.28 -21.01
N ARG A 235 7.51 -1.01 -22.08
CA ARG A 235 8.19 -0.82 -23.36
C ARG A 235 7.89 0.56 -23.95
N GLY A 236 8.94 1.28 -24.34
CA GLY A 236 8.85 2.58 -25.00
C GLY A 236 8.67 3.77 -24.06
N LEU A 237 8.67 3.54 -22.74
CA LEU A 237 8.38 4.58 -21.74
C LEU A 237 9.39 5.72 -21.79
N LYS A 238 8.87 6.94 -21.96
CA LYS A 238 9.63 8.20 -21.98
C LYS A 238 9.42 9.00 -20.70
N ARG A 239 8.25 8.85 -20.05
CA ARG A 239 7.92 9.55 -18.80
C ARG A 239 6.91 8.76 -17.99
N ALA A 240 7.16 8.65 -16.66
CA ALA A 240 6.20 8.15 -15.67
C ALA A 240 6.14 9.06 -14.46
N ARG A 241 4.95 9.43 -14.02
CA ARG A 241 4.69 10.31 -12.89
C ARG A 241 3.56 9.76 -12.02
N PHE A 242 3.64 10.07 -10.73
CA PHE A 242 2.56 9.80 -9.76
C PHE A 242 2.02 11.13 -9.22
N TRP A 243 0.71 11.23 -9.12
CA TRP A 243 -0.02 12.40 -8.70
C TRP A 243 -1.06 12.05 -7.65
N MET A 244 -1.07 12.75 -6.52
CA MET A 244 -2.03 12.53 -5.44
C MET A 244 -2.76 13.81 -5.06
N THR A 245 -4.02 13.67 -4.65
CA THR A 245 -4.86 14.79 -4.21
C THR A 245 -4.78 14.97 -2.70
N PHE A 246 -4.78 16.23 -2.26
CA PHE A 246 -4.87 16.61 -0.85
C PHE A 246 -5.84 17.77 -0.68
N SER A 247 -6.50 17.84 0.48
CA SER A 247 -7.28 19.03 0.83
C SER A 247 -6.36 20.19 1.25
N ASP A 248 -6.78 21.43 0.99
CA ASP A 248 -6.04 22.62 1.42
C ASP A 248 -5.87 22.65 2.95
N SER A 249 -6.87 22.19 3.70
CA SER A 249 -6.79 22.09 5.16
C SER A 249 -5.65 21.17 5.58
N TYR A 250 -5.54 19.97 4.98
CA TYR A 250 -4.47 19.01 5.27
C TYR A 250 -3.09 19.63 4.98
N LEU A 251 -2.89 20.23 3.81
CA LEU A 251 -1.62 20.79 3.39
C LEU A 251 -1.20 21.98 4.28
N ASN A 252 -2.14 22.85 4.66
CA ASN A 252 -1.87 23.98 5.53
C ASN A 252 -1.42 23.54 6.93
N HIS A 253 -2.09 22.54 7.51
CA HIS A 253 -1.67 22.00 8.81
C HIS A 253 -0.32 21.28 8.72
N LEU A 254 -0.10 20.49 7.67
CA LEU A 254 1.18 19.80 7.46
C LEU A 254 2.34 20.81 7.34
N ALA A 255 2.15 21.90 6.61
CA ALA A 255 3.16 22.95 6.48
C ALA A 255 3.54 23.54 7.84
N ILE A 256 2.55 23.91 8.66
CA ILE A 256 2.80 24.43 10.01
C ILE A 256 3.53 23.42 10.89
N LEU A 257 3.09 22.16 10.87
CA LEU A 257 3.72 21.09 11.64
C LEU A 257 5.16 20.83 11.22
N LYS A 258 5.45 20.94 9.91
CA LYS A 258 6.79 20.86 9.36
C LYS A 258 7.67 22.04 9.82
N ASP A 259 7.15 23.27 9.73
CA ASP A 259 7.89 24.49 10.10
C ASP A 259 8.28 24.52 11.57
N VAL A 260 7.45 23.96 12.46
CA VAL A 260 7.76 23.85 13.90
C VAL A 260 8.52 22.55 14.25
N GLY A 261 8.89 21.72 13.25
CA GLY A 261 9.70 20.52 13.45
C GLY A 261 8.95 19.30 13.99
N MET A 262 7.61 19.30 13.98
CA MET A 262 6.81 18.15 14.47
C MET A 262 6.83 16.94 13.52
N THR A 263 7.28 17.11 12.29
CA THR A 263 7.43 16.00 11.31
C THR A 263 8.83 15.38 11.29
N ARG A 264 9.74 15.80 12.18
CA ARG A 264 11.11 15.27 12.28
C ARG A 264 11.09 13.81 12.72
N ILE A 265 11.95 12.99 12.10
CA ILE A 265 12.15 11.56 12.39
C ILE A 265 13.30 11.32 13.38
N ASP A 266 14.20 12.29 13.54
CA ASP A 266 15.30 12.22 14.48
C ASP A 266 14.82 12.58 15.91
N PRO A 267 15.34 11.89 16.95
CA PRO A 267 14.91 12.14 18.31
C PRO A 267 15.39 13.50 18.83
N VAL A 268 14.53 14.18 19.58
CA VAL A 268 14.85 15.39 20.35
C VAL A 268 14.84 15.08 21.84
N GLU A 269 15.69 15.76 22.60
CA GLU A 269 15.71 15.60 24.05
C GLU A 269 14.68 16.55 24.70
N TYR A 270 13.81 15.99 25.54
CA TYR A 270 12.86 16.74 26.36
C TYR A 270 12.81 16.19 27.77
N LYS A 271 13.24 16.99 28.77
CA LYS A 271 13.25 16.62 30.19
C LYS A 271 13.97 15.28 30.44
N GLY A 272 15.13 15.06 29.78
CA GLY A 272 15.93 13.85 29.92
C GLY A 272 15.37 12.60 29.22
N GLN A 273 14.33 12.75 28.38
CA GLN A 273 13.77 11.69 27.54
C GLN A 273 13.98 12.01 26.07
N LYS A 274 14.28 10.98 25.28
CA LYS A 274 14.33 11.06 23.82
C LYS A 274 12.93 10.90 23.26
N ILE A 275 12.45 11.88 22.51
CA ILE A 275 11.14 11.88 21.84
C ILE A 275 11.38 12.04 20.34
N VAL A 276 10.78 11.19 19.53
CA VAL A 276 10.74 11.35 18.06
C VAL A 276 9.48 12.17 17.73
N PRO A 277 9.63 13.41 17.22
CA PRO A 277 8.50 14.34 17.06
C PRO A 277 7.35 13.77 16.22
N ILE A 278 7.64 13.14 15.08
CA ILE A 278 6.61 12.56 14.21
C ILE A 278 5.83 11.43 14.90
N GLN A 279 6.47 10.62 15.75
CA GLN A 279 5.81 9.54 16.50
C GLN A 279 4.91 10.12 17.60
N PHE A 280 5.36 11.20 18.25
CA PHE A 280 4.53 11.91 19.20
C PHE A 280 3.32 12.55 18.51
N LEU A 281 3.51 13.22 17.37
CA LEU A 281 2.42 13.77 16.55
C LEU A 281 1.43 12.66 16.15
N ALA A 282 1.92 11.53 15.63
CA ALA A 282 1.07 10.39 15.24
C ALA A 282 0.21 9.87 16.40
N SER A 283 0.72 9.92 17.65
CA SER A 283 -0.04 9.52 18.83
C SER A 283 -1.20 10.46 19.20
N LEU A 284 -1.16 11.69 18.73
CA LEU A 284 -2.22 12.72 18.97
C LEU A 284 -3.32 12.68 17.89
N LEU A 285 -3.04 12.08 16.74
CA LEU A 285 -3.99 12.00 15.63
C LEU A 285 -5.00 10.85 15.86
N PRO A 286 -6.22 11.01 15.32
CA PRO A 286 -7.20 9.93 15.40
C PRO A 286 -6.70 8.67 14.68
N ASP A 287 -6.98 7.50 15.25
CA ASP A 287 -6.74 6.23 14.55
C ASP A 287 -7.52 6.21 13.23
N PRO A 288 -6.86 6.06 12.07
CA PRO A 288 -7.52 6.05 10.76
C PRO A 288 -8.67 5.03 10.67
N ALA A 289 -8.57 3.91 11.39
CA ALA A 289 -9.65 2.91 11.44
C ALA A 289 -10.92 3.44 12.11
N SER A 290 -10.81 4.39 13.04
CA SER A 290 -11.96 5.02 13.71
C SER A 290 -12.71 6.02 12.83
N LEU A 291 -12.09 6.49 11.75
CA LEU A 291 -12.66 7.48 10.83
C LEU A 291 -13.61 6.84 9.79
N GLY A 292 -13.57 5.53 9.63
CA GLY A 292 -14.41 4.81 8.65
C GLY A 292 -15.89 5.19 8.69
N PRO A 293 -16.58 5.20 9.85
CA PRO A 293 -17.98 5.55 9.94
C PRO A 293 -18.29 7.02 9.62
N LEU A 294 -17.28 7.89 9.65
CA LEU A 294 -17.39 9.32 9.40
C LEU A 294 -17.06 9.70 7.95
N THR A 295 -16.29 8.84 7.25
CA THR A 295 -15.81 9.17 5.92
C THR A 295 -16.91 9.04 4.87
N ARG A 296 -17.08 10.06 4.03
CA ARG A 296 -18.06 10.15 2.96
C ARG A 296 -17.38 10.56 1.68
N GLY A 297 -17.94 10.10 0.53
CA GLY A 297 -17.43 10.44 -0.79
C GLY A 297 -16.76 9.29 -1.49
N LYS A 298 -15.85 9.59 -2.43
CA LYS A 298 -15.30 8.60 -3.36
C LYS A 298 -13.79 8.69 -3.46
N THR A 299 -13.15 7.57 -3.75
CA THR A 299 -11.81 7.53 -4.32
C THR A 299 -11.89 7.29 -5.82
N CYS A 300 -10.92 7.79 -6.57
CA CYS A 300 -10.73 7.47 -7.98
C CYS A 300 -9.23 7.36 -8.26
N ILE A 301 -8.75 6.14 -8.47
CA ILE A 301 -7.32 5.87 -8.69
C ILE A 301 -7.17 5.16 -10.02
N GLY A 302 -6.20 5.60 -10.84
CA GLY A 302 -5.99 5.00 -12.15
C GLY A 302 -4.83 5.56 -12.93
N ASN A 303 -4.64 4.99 -14.13
CA ASN A 303 -3.53 5.28 -15.03
C ASN A 303 -4.03 6.01 -16.28
N VAL A 304 -3.50 7.20 -16.54
CA VAL A 304 -3.58 7.85 -17.85
C VAL A 304 -2.34 7.47 -18.62
N MET A 305 -2.53 6.70 -19.69
CA MET A 305 -1.43 6.16 -20.50
C MET A 305 -1.54 6.68 -21.94
N ARG A 306 -0.44 7.20 -22.46
CA ARG A 306 -0.35 7.64 -23.85
C ARG A 306 0.75 6.88 -24.56
N GLY A 307 0.46 6.43 -25.76
CA GLY A 307 1.38 5.63 -26.55
C GLY A 307 0.90 5.41 -27.97
N VAL A 308 1.27 4.29 -28.56
CA VAL A 308 0.95 3.94 -29.94
C VAL A 308 0.19 2.63 -29.99
N LYS A 309 -0.83 2.55 -30.84
CA LYS A 309 -1.54 1.33 -31.24
C LYS A 309 -1.68 1.31 -32.76
N ASP A 310 -1.20 0.25 -33.40
CA ASP A 310 -1.24 0.08 -34.87
C ASP A 310 -0.69 1.31 -35.60
N GLY A 311 0.43 1.87 -35.11
CA GLY A 311 1.09 3.04 -35.67
C GLY A 311 0.40 4.40 -35.43
N ARG A 312 -0.65 4.46 -34.61
CA ARG A 312 -1.40 5.67 -34.31
C ARG A 312 -1.29 6.02 -32.81
N GLU A 313 -1.20 7.32 -32.52
CA GLU A 313 -1.23 7.79 -31.14
C GLU A 313 -2.59 7.48 -30.49
N LYS A 314 -2.53 6.99 -29.26
CA LYS A 314 -3.73 6.67 -28.46
C LYS A 314 -3.50 7.04 -27.03
N THR A 315 -4.55 7.56 -26.37
CA THR A 315 -4.62 7.78 -24.93
C THR A 315 -5.66 6.87 -24.32
N VAL A 316 -5.30 6.22 -23.23
CA VAL A 316 -6.19 5.34 -22.44
C VAL A 316 -6.20 5.84 -21.01
N TYR A 317 -7.38 5.99 -20.43
CA TYR A 317 -7.56 6.17 -19.00
C TYR A 317 -8.29 4.96 -18.43
N ILE A 318 -7.59 4.18 -17.60
CA ILE A 318 -8.13 3.04 -16.87
C ILE A 318 -8.11 3.35 -15.38
N TYR A 319 -9.25 3.20 -14.71
CA TYR A 319 -9.40 3.64 -13.32
C TYR A 319 -10.43 2.81 -12.56
N ASN A 320 -10.37 2.88 -11.25
CA ASN A 320 -11.35 2.35 -10.32
C ASN A 320 -11.96 3.49 -9.50
N VAL A 321 -13.24 3.36 -9.18
CA VAL A 321 -13.94 4.26 -8.26
C VAL A 321 -14.52 3.44 -7.11
N CYS A 322 -14.18 3.83 -5.87
CA CYS A 322 -14.77 3.24 -4.67
C CYS A 322 -15.52 4.31 -3.86
N VAL A 323 -16.68 3.94 -3.35
CA VAL A 323 -17.50 4.79 -2.47
C VAL A 323 -17.19 4.42 -1.01
N HIS A 324 -16.79 5.38 -0.19
CA HIS A 324 -16.40 5.13 1.20
C HIS A 324 -17.51 4.47 2.02
N GLU A 325 -18.74 4.96 1.86
CA GLU A 325 -19.93 4.45 2.56
C GLU A 325 -20.23 2.99 2.20
N ASP A 326 -20.09 2.63 0.92
CA ASP A 326 -20.34 1.26 0.45
C ASP A 326 -19.29 0.29 1.01
N CYS A 327 -18.01 0.67 0.97
CA CYS A 327 -16.92 -0.09 1.57
C CYS A 327 -17.14 -0.27 3.07
N TYR A 328 -17.53 0.80 3.76
CA TYR A 328 -17.81 0.73 5.19
C TYR A 328 -18.98 -0.18 5.52
N LYS A 329 -20.07 -0.11 4.76
CA LYS A 329 -21.25 -0.99 4.90
C LYS A 329 -20.88 -2.46 4.72
N GLU A 330 -20.03 -2.74 3.75
CA GLU A 330 -19.61 -4.11 3.44
C GLU A 330 -18.74 -4.72 4.54
N ILE A 331 -17.69 -4.04 4.99
CA ILE A 331 -16.67 -4.63 5.87
C ILE A 331 -16.25 -3.76 7.06
N GLY A 332 -16.90 -2.63 7.30
CA GLY A 332 -16.57 -1.73 8.41
C GLY A 332 -15.23 -0.98 8.24
N SER A 333 -14.80 -0.79 6.99
CA SER A 333 -13.57 -0.04 6.66
C SER A 333 -13.82 0.92 5.49
N GLN A 334 -13.16 2.06 5.51
CA GLN A 334 -13.28 3.07 4.44
C GLN A 334 -12.53 2.64 3.15
N ALA A 335 -12.81 3.34 2.02
CA ALA A 335 -12.35 2.95 0.69
C ALA A 335 -10.81 2.82 0.58
N ILE A 336 -10.00 3.67 1.20
CA ILE A 336 -8.53 3.57 1.11
C ILE A 336 -8.02 2.23 1.68
N SER A 337 -8.56 1.79 2.84
CA SER A 337 -8.22 0.47 3.38
C SER A 337 -8.79 -0.67 2.54
N TYR A 338 -9.96 -0.46 1.93
CA TYR A 338 -10.63 -1.45 1.09
C TYR A 338 -9.87 -1.68 -0.22
N THR A 339 -9.51 -0.61 -0.92
CA THR A 339 -8.78 -0.69 -2.20
C THR A 339 -7.41 -1.33 -2.04
N THR A 340 -6.73 -1.17 -0.91
CA THR A 340 -5.46 -1.86 -0.61
C THR A 340 -5.66 -3.32 -0.18
N GLY A 341 -6.64 -3.58 0.68
CA GLY A 341 -6.81 -4.92 1.28
C GLY A 341 -7.40 -5.97 0.34
N VAL A 342 -8.26 -5.57 -0.61
CA VAL A 342 -8.84 -6.49 -1.59
C VAL A 342 -7.77 -7.05 -2.53
N PRO A 343 -6.89 -6.24 -3.16
CA PRO A 343 -5.80 -6.75 -3.99
C PRO A 343 -4.82 -7.64 -3.23
N ALA A 344 -4.54 -7.35 -1.96
CA ALA A 344 -3.69 -8.22 -1.14
C ALA A 344 -4.26 -9.65 -1.04
N MET A 345 -5.57 -9.77 -0.80
CA MET A 345 -6.24 -11.08 -0.80
C MET A 345 -6.21 -11.72 -2.19
N ILE A 346 -6.41 -10.95 -3.26
CA ILE A 346 -6.36 -11.48 -4.64
C ILE A 346 -4.93 -11.96 -4.98
N GLY A 347 -3.89 -11.20 -4.64
CA GLY A 347 -2.49 -11.62 -4.82
C GLY A 347 -2.19 -12.93 -4.10
N ALA A 348 -2.67 -13.09 -2.86
CA ALA A 348 -2.56 -14.34 -2.13
C ALA A 348 -3.25 -15.51 -2.85
N MET A 349 -4.47 -15.30 -3.36
CA MET A 349 -5.16 -16.31 -4.16
C MET A 349 -4.40 -16.68 -5.43
N MET A 350 -3.78 -15.73 -6.10
CA MET A 350 -3.00 -15.96 -7.32
C MET A 350 -1.76 -16.82 -7.04
N ILE A 351 -1.08 -16.61 -5.91
CA ILE A 351 0.03 -17.46 -5.47
C ILE A 351 -0.48 -18.87 -5.11
N MET A 352 -1.52 -18.96 -4.27
CA MET A 352 -2.06 -20.24 -3.79
C MET A 352 -2.61 -21.11 -4.92
N THR A 353 -3.17 -20.50 -5.97
CA THR A 353 -3.67 -21.22 -7.16
C THR A 353 -2.59 -21.54 -8.18
N GLY A 354 -1.33 -21.20 -7.91
CA GLY A 354 -0.19 -21.47 -8.80
C GLY A 354 -0.10 -20.56 -10.01
N LYS A 355 -0.94 -19.52 -10.09
CA LYS A 355 -0.91 -18.58 -11.22
C LYS A 355 0.26 -17.58 -11.13
N TRP A 356 0.64 -17.20 -9.92
CA TRP A 356 1.73 -16.24 -9.64
C TRP A 356 2.73 -16.78 -8.60
N ASN A 357 3.10 -18.03 -8.67
CA ASN A 357 4.00 -18.65 -7.69
C ASN A 357 5.40 -18.96 -8.24
N LYS A 358 5.85 -18.22 -9.24
CA LYS A 358 7.22 -18.32 -9.74
C LYS A 358 8.23 -18.02 -8.63
N PRO A 359 9.23 -18.89 -8.37
CA PRO A 359 10.23 -18.63 -7.34
C PRO A 359 11.05 -17.36 -7.59
N GLY A 360 11.23 -16.56 -6.55
CA GLY A 360 11.92 -15.27 -6.57
C GLY A 360 11.11 -14.16 -5.92
N VAL A 361 11.53 -12.92 -6.13
CA VAL A 361 10.90 -11.70 -5.63
C VAL A 361 10.35 -10.91 -6.81
N TYR A 362 9.08 -10.59 -6.81
CA TYR A 362 8.40 -9.95 -7.93
C TYR A 362 7.44 -8.87 -7.43
N ASN A 363 7.40 -7.75 -8.14
CA ASN A 363 6.29 -6.81 -8.04
C ASN A 363 5.08 -7.34 -8.86
N ILE A 364 3.89 -6.87 -8.51
CA ILE A 364 2.69 -7.09 -9.32
C ILE A 364 2.84 -6.41 -10.67
#